data_66227299802016dabfbbd147b3dac9a2
#
_entry.id   66227299802016dabfbbd147b3dac9a2
#
_cell.length_a   1.000
_cell.length_b   1.000
_cell.length_c   1.000
_cell.angle_alpha   90.00
_cell.angle_beta   90.00
_cell.angle_gamma   90.00
#
_symmetry.space_group_name_H-M   'P 1'
#
loop_
_entity.id
_entity.type
_entity.pdbx_description
1 polymer ?
#
loop_
_entity_poly.entity_id
_entity_poly.type
_entity_poly.pdbx_seq_one_letter_code
_entity_poly.pdbx_strand_id
1 'polypeptide(L)'
;ALERGDMPPPLLQCLSLEECDTDEALASLAARLNVAIADAQEVNLPEKDLEALQITFYVITGVCALVALVFAVLTVVYRTNSIIHYSSFLFLMGIWLGGLLGYAAVFVWIATASVPICVLRMWFTPFAFVFGFGCLLTKTFRVWRLFDNPTLVMKPITNMDLLKMVGVLVAITLVLVAVWTGVGFPEADYEPVSNDSAKIMTCDYGSSVWVFLGLLFGLSGLMALAACFLSFKTRKVALLFNESVQIAFAVYVVVVIGVICIPLVFVLEDFPEATLLLTAVGGCAAITMALICIFGPKFYFIFSGRTYDPSDVTGFRNQNSTIDRGYSGSKTRTGSTASDSSSRSSGGGTTSHV
;
A
#
# COMPACT_ATOMS: atom_id res chain seq x y z
N ALA A 1 -27.46 -28.15 -39.24
CA ALA A 1 -28.16 -27.56 -40.42
C ALA A 1 -27.98 -26.06 -40.25
N LEU A 2 -27.14 -25.48 -41.11
CA LEU A 2 -26.94 -24.04 -41.16
C LEU A 2 -28.24 -23.38 -41.54
N GLU A 3 -28.77 -22.49 -40.74
CA GLU A 3 -29.91 -21.66 -41.09
C GLU A 3 -29.54 -20.70 -42.23
N ARG A 4 -30.50 -20.39 -43.10
CA ARG A 4 -30.30 -19.58 -44.31
C ARG A 4 -29.74 -18.18 -44.03
N GLY A 5 -29.83 -17.71 -42.78
CA GLY A 5 -29.33 -16.42 -42.33
C GLY A 5 -27.83 -16.42 -42.01
N ASP A 6 -27.20 -17.60 -41.79
CA ASP A 6 -25.80 -17.73 -41.40
C ASP A 6 -24.83 -18.01 -42.56
N MET A 7 -25.41 -18.10 -43.81
CA MET A 7 -24.57 -18.35 -44.99
C MET A 7 -23.82 -17.08 -45.43
N PRO A 8 -22.56 -17.20 -45.80
CA PRO A 8 -21.80 -16.07 -46.34
C PRO A 8 -22.37 -15.58 -47.67
N PRO A 9 -22.26 -14.28 -48.00
CA PRO A 9 -22.81 -13.71 -49.23
C PRO A 9 -22.46 -14.48 -50.52
N PRO A 10 -21.23 -14.96 -50.71
CA PRO A 10 -20.88 -15.74 -51.89
C PRO A 10 -21.64 -17.08 -52.03
N LEU A 11 -21.91 -17.73 -50.88
CA LEU A 11 -22.67 -18.99 -50.85
C LEU A 11 -24.17 -18.78 -51.12
N LEU A 12 -24.73 -17.65 -50.67
CA LEU A 12 -26.09 -17.25 -50.99
C LEU A 12 -26.25 -16.90 -52.46
N GLN A 13 -25.24 -16.29 -53.08
CA GLN A 13 -25.23 -16.01 -54.52
C GLN A 13 -25.20 -17.30 -55.34
N CYS A 14 -24.39 -18.30 -54.96
CA CYS A 14 -24.38 -19.62 -55.61
C CYS A 14 -25.73 -20.35 -55.51
N LEU A 15 -26.47 -20.19 -54.42
CA LEU A 15 -27.77 -20.80 -54.20
C LEU A 15 -28.90 -20.09 -55.01
N SER A 16 -28.71 -18.82 -55.36
CA SER A 16 -29.67 -18.04 -56.16
C SER A 16 -29.48 -18.21 -57.68
N LEU A 17 -28.50 -18.98 -58.15
CA LEU A 17 -28.18 -19.23 -59.58
C LEU A 17 -27.76 -17.97 -60.32
N GLU A 18 -27.35 -16.92 -59.66
CA GLU A 18 -26.66 -15.77 -60.21
C GLU A 18 -25.15 -16.01 -60.13
N GLU A 19 -24.36 -15.62 -61.15
CA GLU A 19 -22.90 -15.76 -61.30
C GLU A 19 -22.16 -16.33 -60.07
N CYS A 20 -21.97 -17.64 -60.02
CA CYS A 20 -21.34 -18.33 -58.92
C CYS A 20 -19.84 -18.42 -59.12
N ASP A 21 -19.03 -17.68 -58.37
CA ASP A 21 -17.59 -17.95 -58.23
C ASP A 21 -17.40 -19.07 -57.16
N THR A 22 -17.27 -20.29 -57.65
CA THR A 22 -17.12 -21.49 -56.80
C THR A 22 -15.88 -21.45 -55.93
N ASP A 23 -14.82 -20.78 -56.39
CA ASP A 23 -13.55 -20.70 -55.65
C ASP A 23 -13.65 -19.73 -54.49
N GLU A 24 -14.34 -18.59 -54.64
CA GLU A 24 -14.61 -17.65 -53.58
C GLU A 24 -15.58 -18.21 -52.53
N ALA A 25 -16.62 -18.91 -52.99
CA ALA A 25 -17.57 -19.59 -52.10
C ALA A 25 -16.90 -20.68 -51.25
N LEU A 26 -16.05 -21.49 -51.85
CA LEU A 26 -15.25 -22.54 -51.15
C LEU A 26 -14.26 -21.93 -50.19
N ALA A 27 -13.57 -20.84 -50.54
CA ALA A 27 -12.61 -20.16 -49.69
C ALA A 27 -13.31 -19.57 -48.44
N SER A 28 -14.47 -18.97 -48.62
CA SER A 28 -15.30 -18.40 -47.49
C SER A 28 -15.80 -19.51 -46.54
N LEU A 29 -16.21 -20.67 -47.12
CA LEU A 29 -16.64 -21.81 -46.30
C LEU A 29 -15.46 -22.42 -45.53
N ALA A 30 -14.31 -22.58 -46.18
CA ALA A 30 -13.08 -23.10 -45.57
C ALA A 30 -12.62 -22.16 -44.42
N ALA A 31 -12.68 -20.85 -44.63
CA ALA A 31 -12.32 -19.89 -43.60
C ALA A 31 -13.27 -20.01 -42.35
N ARG A 32 -14.57 -20.10 -42.59
CA ARG A 32 -15.54 -20.31 -41.48
C ARG A 32 -15.37 -21.68 -40.80
N LEU A 33 -15.07 -22.72 -41.56
CA LEU A 33 -14.86 -24.04 -40.99
C LEU A 33 -13.60 -24.05 -40.15
N ASN A 34 -12.51 -23.38 -40.59
CA ASN A 34 -11.28 -23.25 -39.84
C ASN A 34 -11.49 -22.46 -38.53
N VAL A 35 -12.28 -21.36 -38.55
CA VAL A 35 -12.66 -20.63 -37.35
C VAL A 35 -13.47 -21.51 -36.40
N ALA A 36 -14.49 -22.22 -36.92
CA ALA A 36 -15.30 -23.12 -36.09
C ALA A 36 -14.50 -24.32 -35.52
N ILE A 37 -13.48 -24.80 -36.25
CA ILE A 37 -12.59 -25.85 -35.75
C ILE A 37 -11.67 -25.28 -34.65
N ALA A 38 -11.15 -24.06 -34.85
CA ALA A 38 -10.34 -23.39 -33.83
C ALA A 38 -11.13 -23.13 -32.54
N ASP A 39 -12.36 -22.61 -32.66
CA ASP A 39 -13.26 -22.41 -31.50
C ASP A 39 -13.58 -23.75 -30.81
N ALA A 40 -13.85 -24.82 -31.57
CA ALA A 40 -14.13 -26.15 -31.01
C ALA A 40 -12.87 -26.77 -30.36
N GLN A 41 -11.69 -26.49 -30.86
CA GLN A 41 -10.43 -26.94 -30.30
C GLN A 41 -10.12 -26.19 -28.99
N GLU A 42 -10.37 -24.91 -28.94
CA GLU A 42 -10.24 -24.09 -27.74
C GLU A 42 -11.19 -24.56 -26.61
N VAL A 43 -12.44 -24.90 -26.94
CA VAL A 43 -13.42 -25.43 -25.97
C VAL A 43 -12.96 -26.78 -25.38
N ASN A 44 -12.19 -27.61 -26.11
CA ASN A 44 -11.72 -28.92 -25.65
C ASN A 44 -10.35 -28.90 -24.96
N LEU A 45 -9.73 -27.73 -24.76
CA LEU A 45 -8.46 -27.64 -24.01
C LEU A 45 -8.66 -28.06 -22.55
N PRO A 46 -7.73 -28.81 -21.94
CA PRO A 46 -7.79 -29.15 -20.53
C PRO A 46 -7.64 -27.90 -19.68
N GLU A 47 -8.41 -27.83 -18.59
CA GLU A 47 -8.26 -26.78 -17.59
C GLU A 47 -6.93 -26.97 -16.83
N LYS A 48 -6.18 -25.91 -16.63
CA LYS A 48 -4.91 -25.94 -15.91
C LYS A 48 -5.14 -25.99 -14.41
N ASP A 49 -4.70 -27.06 -13.78
CA ASP A 49 -4.82 -27.25 -12.34
C ASP A 49 -3.80 -26.41 -11.57
N LEU A 50 -4.27 -25.33 -10.97
CA LEU A 50 -3.49 -24.48 -10.07
C LEU A 50 -3.81 -24.74 -8.58
N GLU A 51 -4.64 -25.73 -8.26
CA GLU A 51 -5.15 -25.96 -6.90
C GLU A 51 -4.05 -26.10 -5.85
N ALA A 52 -3.01 -26.91 -6.12
CA ALA A 52 -1.93 -27.12 -5.17
C ALA A 52 -1.16 -25.81 -4.88
N LEU A 53 -0.97 -24.97 -5.90
CA LEU A 53 -0.32 -23.68 -5.77
C LEU A 53 -1.20 -22.70 -4.99
N GLN A 54 -2.50 -22.65 -5.30
CA GLN A 54 -3.47 -21.83 -4.58
C GLN A 54 -3.55 -22.21 -3.10
N ILE A 55 -3.62 -23.50 -2.76
CA ILE A 55 -3.64 -23.97 -1.37
C ILE A 55 -2.38 -23.51 -0.62
N THR A 56 -1.21 -23.63 -1.26
CA THR A 56 0.05 -23.19 -0.66
C THR A 56 0.02 -21.69 -0.34
N PHE A 57 -0.46 -20.86 -1.28
CA PHE A 57 -0.56 -19.40 -1.05
C PHE A 57 -1.66 -19.02 -0.08
N TYR A 58 -2.77 -19.75 -0.01
CA TYR A 58 -3.77 -19.55 1.04
C TYR A 58 -3.18 -19.79 2.44
N VAL A 59 -2.38 -20.82 2.61
CA VAL A 59 -1.73 -21.12 3.90
C VAL A 59 -0.74 -20.00 4.25
N ILE A 60 0.12 -19.58 3.31
CA ILE A 60 1.09 -18.49 3.53
C ILE A 60 0.36 -17.19 3.91
N THR A 61 -0.65 -16.79 3.12
CA THR A 61 -1.43 -15.57 3.37
C THR A 61 -2.17 -15.67 4.70
N GLY A 62 -2.71 -16.84 5.05
CA GLY A 62 -3.36 -17.09 6.32
C GLY A 62 -2.42 -16.93 7.52
N VAL A 63 -1.19 -17.44 7.42
CA VAL A 63 -0.17 -17.27 8.47
C VAL A 63 0.20 -15.78 8.61
N CYS A 64 0.41 -15.06 7.51
CA CYS A 64 0.69 -13.62 7.54
C CYS A 64 -0.47 -12.82 8.15
N ALA A 65 -1.71 -13.13 7.80
CA ALA A 65 -2.89 -12.50 8.38
C ALA A 65 -3.03 -12.79 9.88
N LEU A 66 -2.68 -14.00 10.32
CA LEU A 66 -2.68 -14.38 11.72
C LEU A 66 -1.61 -13.60 12.51
N VAL A 67 -0.42 -13.40 11.97
CA VAL A 67 0.61 -12.54 12.56
C VAL A 67 0.12 -11.10 12.68
N ALA A 68 -0.56 -10.58 11.65
CA ALA A 68 -1.17 -9.25 11.70
C ALA A 68 -2.26 -9.16 12.80
N LEU A 69 -3.06 -10.22 12.98
CA LEU A 69 -4.06 -10.29 14.04
C LEU A 69 -3.41 -10.26 15.43
N VAL A 70 -2.30 -10.97 15.62
CA VAL A 70 -1.51 -10.91 16.88
C VAL A 70 -1.05 -9.49 17.16
N PHE A 71 -0.51 -8.76 16.17
CA PHE A 71 -0.15 -7.34 16.33
C PHE A 71 -1.35 -6.47 16.74
N ALA A 72 -2.53 -6.73 16.18
CA ALA A 72 -3.74 -6.01 16.58
C ALA A 72 -4.13 -6.27 18.03
N VAL A 73 -4.17 -7.53 18.43
CA VAL A 73 -4.50 -7.93 19.82
C VAL A 73 -3.50 -7.30 20.79
N LEU A 74 -2.21 -7.35 20.48
CA LEU A 74 -1.17 -6.70 21.29
C LEU A 74 -1.39 -5.18 21.37
N THR A 75 -1.76 -4.54 20.26
CA THR A 75 -2.05 -3.10 20.24
C THR A 75 -3.24 -2.73 21.15
N VAL A 76 -4.27 -3.57 21.17
CA VAL A 76 -5.45 -3.36 22.05
C VAL A 76 -5.11 -3.65 23.51
N VAL A 77 -4.37 -4.72 23.79
CA VAL A 77 -3.96 -5.08 25.16
C VAL A 77 -3.08 -4.00 25.79
N TYR A 78 -2.09 -3.53 25.04
CA TYR A 78 -1.14 -2.51 25.50
C TYR A 78 -1.59 -1.08 25.21
N ARG A 79 -2.87 -0.83 24.91
CA ARG A 79 -3.41 0.50 24.57
C ARG A 79 -3.18 1.58 25.64
N THR A 80 -3.04 1.18 26.90
CA THR A 80 -2.78 2.06 28.04
C THR A 80 -1.30 2.43 28.18
N ASN A 81 -0.41 1.74 27.45
CA ASN A 81 1.02 2.05 27.48
C ASN A 81 1.28 3.39 26.79
N SER A 82 2.14 4.23 27.38
CA SER A 82 2.49 5.55 26.88
C SER A 82 2.90 5.54 25.40
N ILE A 83 3.67 4.55 24.96
CA ILE A 83 4.16 4.43 23.57
C ILE A 83 3.00 4.35 22.56
N ILE A 84 1.97 3.55 22.85
CA ILE A 84 0.80 3.39 21.98
C ILE A 84 -0.12 4.62 22.08
N HIS A 85 -0.29 5.18 23.27
CA HIS A 85 -1.11 6.36 23.48
C HIS A 85 -0.60 7.57 22.71
N TYR A 86 0.72 7.85 22.73
CA TYR A 86 1.33 8.94 21.95
C TYR A 86 1.24 8.70 20.43
N SER A 87 1.13 7.46 20.00
CA SER A 87 1.08 7.06 18.56
C SER A 87 -0.29 7.26 17.92
N SER A 88 -1.29 7.82 18.63
CA SER A 88 -2.70 7.95 18.19
C SER A 88 -3.31 6.57 17.83
N PHE A 89 -3.85 5.89 18.83
CA PHE A 89 -4.47 4.56 18.76
C PHE A 89 -5.41 4.38 17.55
N LEU A 90 -6.23 5.39 17.23
CA LEU A 90 -7.20 5.33 16.14
C LEU A 90 -6.53 5.10 14.77
N PHE A 91 -5.40 5.78 14.51
CA PHE A 91 -4.66 5.60 13.23
C PHE A 91 -3.90 4.29 13.16
N LEU A 92 -3.38 3.78 14.31
CA LEU A 92 -2.80 2.44 14.34
C LEU A 92 -3.84 1.38 13.98
N MET A 93 -5.05 1.49 14.55
CA MET A 93 -6.16 0.58 14.22
C MET A 93 -6.59 0.71 12.76
N GLY A 94 -6.58 1.93 12.20
CA GLY A 94 -6.85 2.15 10.77
C GLY A 94 -5.83 1.47 9.87
N ILE A 95 -4.55 1.59 10.16
CA ILE A 95 -3.47 0.92 9.39
C ILE A 95 -3.60 -0.60 9.48
N TRP A 96 -3.86 -1.13 10.67
CA TRP A 96 -4.07 -2.55 10.88
C TRP A 96 -5.29 -3.07 10.11
N LEU A 97 -6.42 -2.37 10.18
CA LEU A 97 -7.62 -2.72 9.43
C LEU A 97 -7.36 -2.68 7.92
N GLY A 98 -6.62 -1.69 7.44
CA GLY A 98 -6.16 -1.62 6.05
C GLY A 98 -5.30 -2.83 5.65
N GLY A 99 -4.42 -3.28 6.53
CA GLY A 99 -3.64 -4.50 6.35
C GLY A 99 -4.50 -5.76 6.25
N LEU A 100 -5.50 -5.91 7.11
CA LEU A 100 -6.46 -7.03 7.03
C LEU A 100 -7.27 -7.02 5.73
N LEU A 101 -7.76 -5.85 5.32
CA LEU A 101 -8.44 -5.70 4.03
C LEU A 101 -7.51 -6.05 2.87
N GLY A 102 -6.22 -5.70 2.99
CA GLY A 102 -5.20 -6.08 2.02
C GLY A 102 -5.00 -7.58 1.93
N TYR A 103 -4.90 -8.30 3.06
CA TYR A 103 -4.86 -9.77 3.03
C TYR A 103 -6.14 -10.38 2.47
N ALA A 104 -7.31 -9.83 2.79
CA ALA A 104 -8.57 -10.25 2.19
C ALA A 104 -8.56 -10.07 0.66
N ALA A 105 -8.00 -8.96 0.15
CA ALA A 105 -7.81 -8.76 -1.27
C ALA A 105 -6.86 -9.81 -1.88
N VAL A 106 -5.75 -10.14 -1.22
CA VAL A 106 -4.85 -11.22 -1.68
C VAL A 106 -5.56 -12.57 -1.71
N PHE A 107 -6.37 -12.91 -0.70
CA PHE A 107 -7.19 -14.14 -0.71
C PHE A 107 -8.13 -14.20 -1.92
N VAL A 108 -8.78 -13.09 -2.24
CA VAL A 108 -9.68 -12.98 -3.41
C VAL A 108 -8.90 -13.11 -4.73
N TRP A 109 -7.66 -12.61 -4.79
CA TRP A 109 -6.79 -12.76 -5.97
C TRP A 109 -6.30 -14.19 -6.20
N ILE A 110 -6.05 -14.96 -5.14
CA ILE A 110 -5.65 -16.37 -5.21
C ILE A 110 -6.83 -17.26 -5.67
N ALA A 111 -8.08 -16.87 -5.38
CA ALA A 111 -9.26 -17.66 -5.71
C ALA A 111 -9.41 -17.84 -7.23
N THR A 112 -9.96 -18.99 -7.65
CA THR A 112 -10.35 -19.23 -9.05
C THR A 112 -11.35 -18.17 -9.51
N ALA A 113 -11.20 -17.67 -10.73
CA ALA A 113 -12.09 -16.65 -11.27
C ALA A 113 -13.52 -17.19 -11.34
N SER A 114 -14.45 -16.35 -10.92
CA SER A 114 -15.89 -16.54 -11.06
C SER A 114 -16.53 -15.15 -10.99
N VAL A 115 -17.71 -14.97 -11.50
CA VAL A 115 -18.37 -13.64 -11.54
C VAL A 115 -18.31 -12.93 -10.18
N PRO A 116 -18.70 -13.55 -9.03
CA PRO A 116 -18.59 -12.89 -7.73
C PRO A 116 -17.15 -12.58 -7.31
N ILE A 117 -16.19 -13.47 -7.63
CA ILE A 117 -14.77 -13.24 -7.34
C ILE A 117 -14.22 -12.08 -8.16
N CYS A 118 -14.58 -11.96 -9.43
CA CYS A 118 -14.18 -10.86 -10.30
C CYS A 118 -14.71 -9.52 -9.77
N VAL A 119 -15.96 -9.46 -9.33
CA VAL A 119 -16.53 -8.28 -8.66
C VAL A 119 -15.75 -7.96 -7.37
N LEU A 120 -15.47 -8.97 -6.54
CA LEU A 120 -14.72 -8.77 -5.30
C LEU A 120 -13.28 -8.25 -5.55
N ARG A 121 -12.57 -8.77 -6.58
CA ARG A 121 -11.24 -8.28 -6.97
C ARG A 121 -11.27 -6.79 -7.30
N MET A 122 -12.27 -6.38 -8.09
CA MET A 122 -12.45 -5.00 -8.51
C MET A 122 -12.72 -4.05 -7.33
N TRP A 123 -13.48 -4.49 -6.31
CA TRP A 123 -13.84 -3.66 -5.16
C TRP A 123 -12.78 -3.71 -4.05
N PHE A 124 -12.32 -4.89 -3.64
CA PHE A 124 -11.44 -5.04 -2.48
C PHE A 124 -10.04 -4.46 -2.71
N THR A 125 -9.47 -4.64 -3.90
CA THR A 125 -8.08 -4.23 -4.17
C THR A 125 -7.86 -2.73 -4.04
N PRO A 126 -8.59 -1.85 -4.78
CA PRO A 126 -8.38 -0.42 -4.65
C PRO A 126 -8.85 0.12 -3.30
N PHE A 127 -9.92 -0.46 -2.72
CA PHE A 127 -10.43 -0.05 -1.42
C PHE A 127 -9.42 -0.34 -0.32
N ALA A 128 -8.85 -1.55 -0.26
CA ALA A 128 -7.85 -1.93 0.74
C ALA A 128 -6.60 -1.05 0.65
N PHE A 129 -6.12 -0.78 -0.58
CA PHE A 129 -4.97 0.09 -0.79
C PHE A 129 -5.25 1.52 -0.34
N VAL A 130 -6.32 2.14 -0.83
CA VAL A 130 -6.62 3.55 -0.54
C VAL A 130 -6.93 3.76 0.94
N PHE A 131 -7.63 2.84 1.59
CA PHE A 131 -7.90 2.91 3.01
C PHE A 131 -6.63 2.77 3.86
N GLY A 132 -5.86 1.69 3.64
CA GLY A 132 -4.65 1.40 4.42
C GLY A 132 -3.55 2.43 4.17
N PHE A 133 -3.24 2.71 2.91
CA PHE A 133 -2.24 3.69 2.52
C PHE A 133 -2.67 5.13 2.83
N GLY A 134 -3.96 5.43 2.74
CA GLY A 134 -4.55 6.70 3.16
C GLY A 134 -4.34 6.99 4.64
N CYS A 135 -4.46 5.99 5.51
CA CYS A 135 -4.12 6.12 6.93
C CYS A 135 -2.64 6.42 7.17
N LEU A 136 -1.74 5.79 6.38
CA LEU A 136 -0.30 6.09 6.41
C LEU A 136 -0.01 7.52 5.93
N LEU A 137 -0.59 7.92 4.81
CA LEU A 137 -0.43 9.24 4.23
C LEU A 137 -0.90 10.34 5.20
N THR A 138 -2.07 10.19 5.79
CA THR A 138 -2.62 11.18 6.74
C THR A 138 -1.79 11.29 8.00
N LYS A 139 -1.22 10.19 8.49
CA LYS A 139 -0.31 10.18 9.63
C LYS A 139 0.99 10.93 9.30
N THR A 140 1.57 10.68 8.13
CA THR A 140 2.75 11.39 7.64
C THR A 140 2.47 12.88 7.45
N PHE A 141 1.29 13.23 6.91
CA PHE A 141 0.85 14.62 6.75
C PHE A 141 0.74 15.36 8.09
N ARG A 142 0.19 14.72 9.13
CA ARG A 142 0.12 15.29 10.48
C ARG A 142 1.51 15.63 11.02
N VAL A 143 2.45 14.69 10.87
CA VAL A 143 3.85 14.91 11.30
C VAL A 143 4.47 16.07 10.55
N TRP A 144 4.36 16.08 9.22
CA TRP A 144 4.89 17.17 8.41
C TRP A 144 4.33 18.53 8.84
N ARG A 145 3.02 18.65 9.00
CA ARG A 145 2.37 19.92 9.34
C ARG A 145 2.73 20.43 10.75
N LEU A 146 3.04 19.52 11.67
CA LEU A 146 3.47 19.88 13.02
C LEU A 146 4.84 20.58 13.01
N PHE A 147 5.71 20.22 12.06
CA PHE A 147 7.09 20.68 12.02
C PHE A 147 7.39 21.75 10.97
N ASP A 148 6.54 21.92 9.96
CA ASP A 148 6.72 22.91 8.89
C ASP A 148 6.32 24.34 9.35
N ASN A 149 5.69 24.49 10.52
CA ASN A 149 5.25 25.78 11.06
C ASN A 149 5.94 26.10 12.39
N PRO A 150 7.02 26.90 12.41
CA PRO A 150 7.72 27.29 13.62
C PRO A 150 6.93 28.32 14.46
N THR A 151 5.89 28.96 13.92
CA THR A 151 5.04 29.91 14.64
C THR A 151 3.89 29.20 15.31
N LEU A 152 3.94 29.10 16.62
CA LEU A 152 3.05 28.47 17.60
C LEU A 152 1.54 28.82 17.56
N VAL A 153 1.01 29.40 16.49
CA VAL A 153 -0.37 29.93 16.42
C VAL A 153 -1.34 29.04 15.65
N MET A 154 -0.96 27.81 15.27
CA MET A 154 -1.87 26.96 14.50
C MET A 154 -2.73 26.06 15.37
N LYS A 155 -4.05 26.04 15.06
CA LYS A 155 -4.99 25.03 15.60
C LYS A 155 -4.43 23.62 15.37
N PRO A 156 -4.31 22.79 16.42
CA PRO A 156 -3.89 21.42 16.28
C PRO A 156 -4.87 20.70 15.34
N ILE A 157 -4.34 19.98 14.33
CA ILE A 157 -5.18 19.18 13.43
C ILE A 157 -5.85 18.10 14.27
N THR A 158 -7.17 18.09 14.26
CA THR A 158 -7.94 17.11 15.01
C THR A 158 -7.90 15.73 14.32
N ASN A 159 -8.09 14.66 15.08
CA ASN A 159 -8.20 13.32 14.49
C ASN A 159 -9.36 13.23 13.48
N MET A 160 -10.41 14.04 13.68
CA MET A 160 -11.57 14.09 12.78
C MET A 160 -11.24 14.69 11.42
N ASP A 161 -10.35 15.70 11.35
CA ASP A 161 -9.96 16.31 10.08
C ASP A 161 -9.12 15.32 9.24
N LEU A 162 -8.26 14.53 9.88
CA LEU A 162 -7.50 13.47 9.24
C LEU A 162 -8.41 12.33 8.77
N LEU A 163 -9.41 11.94 9.57
CA LEU A 163 -10.39 10.93 9.19
C LEU A 163 -11.22 11.38 7.99
N LYS A 164 -11.61 12.66 7.93
CA LYS A 164 -12.28 13.23 6.74
C LYS A 164 -11.41 13.12 5.50
N MET A 165 -10.11 13.37 5.61
CA MET A 165 -9.17 13.24 4.48
C MET A 165 -9.13 11.79 3.94
N VAL A 166 -9.02 10.78 4.81
CA VAL A 166 -9.14 9.37 4.42
C VAL A 166 -10.51 9.08 3.83
N GLY A 167 -11.59 9.58 4.46
CA GLY A 167 -12.95 9.41 4.00
C GLY A 167 -13.21 9.95 2.60
N VAL A 168 -12.64 11.10 2.25
CA VAL A 168 -12.73 11.67 0.90
C VAL A 168 -12.02 10.79 -0.12
N LEU A 169 -10.81 10.29 0.17
CA LEU A 169 -10.07 9.40 -0.73
C LEU A 169 -10.83 8.08 -0.96
N VAL A 170 -11.37 7.50 0.11
CA VAL A 170 -12.21 6.30 0.04
C VAL A 170 -13.49 6.57 -0.75
N ALA A 171 -14.18 7.70 -0.53
CA ALA A 171 -15.39 8.05 -1.26
C ALA A 171 -15.13 8.20 -2.78
N ILE A 172 -14.02 8.85 -3.16
CA ILE A 172 -13.61 8.96 -4.58
C ILE A 172 -13.41 7.55 -5.17
N THR A 173 -12.71 6.67 -4.47
CA THR A 173 -12.47 5.29 -4.93
C THR A 173 -13.77 4.51 -5.06
N LEU A 174 -14.68 4.60 -4.09
CA LEU A 174 -15.97 3.93 -4.14
C LEU A 174 -16.81 4.40 -5.31
N VAL A 175 -16.84 5.72 -5.59
CA VAL A 175 -17.55 6.26 -6.75
C VAL A 175 -16.94 5.75 -8.06
N LEU A 176 -15.60 5.75 -8.19
CA LEU A 176 -14.93 5.24 -9.39
C LEU A 176 -15.25 3.77 -9.65
N VAL A 177 -15.17 2.93 -8.61
CA VAL A 177 -15.45 1.49 -8.73
C VAL A 177 -16.93 1.23 -8.98
N ALA A 178 -17.84 1.99 -8.36
CA ALA A 178 -19.28 1.87 -8.60
C ALA A 178 -19.66 2.24 -10.05
N VAL A 179 -19.07 3.33 -10.58
CA VAL A 179 -19.28 3.72 -11.99
C VAL A 179 -18.69 2.65 -12.92
N TRP A 180 -17.50 2.12 -12.62
CA TRP A 180 -16.91 1.05 -13.41
C TRP A 180 -17.80 -0.20 -13.43
N THR A 181 -18.31 -0.64 -12.28
CA THR A 181 -19.25 -1.78 -12.20
C THR A 181 -20.54 -1.54 -13.01
N GLY A 182 -21.01 -0.29 -13.08
CA GLY A 182 -22.19 0.09 -13.86
C GLY A 182 -21.97 0.16 -15.37
N VAL A 183 -20.74 0.46 -15.81
CA VAL A 183 -20.38 0.59 -17.24
C VAL A 183 -19.94 -0.76 -17.83
N GLY A 184 -19.21 -1.58 -17.07
CA GLY A 184 -18.71 -2.88 -17.49
C GLY A 184 -18.80 -3.86 -16.34
N PHE A 185 -19.87 -4.67 -16.31
CA PHE A 185 -19.99 -5.72 -15.30
C PHE A 185 -18.97 -6.83 -15.62
N PRO A 186 -18.15 -7.28 -14.67
CA PRO A 186 -17.12 -8.29 -14.92
C PRO A 186 -17.76 -9.66 -15.22
N GLU A 187 -17.24 -10.31 -16.24
CA GLU A 187 -17.60 -11.67 -16.62
C GLU A 187 -16.42 -12.61 -16.34
N ALA A 188 -16.71 -13.88 -16.13
CA ALA A 188 -15.69 -14.92 -15.98
C ALA A 188 -15.68 -15.73 -17.27
N ASP A 189 -14.56 -15.73 -17.97
CA ASP A 189 -14.40 -16.41 -19.25
C ASP A 189 -13.14 -17.27 -19.27
N TYR A 190 -13.08 -18.23 -20.19
CA TYR A 190 -11.93 -19.09 -20.37
C TYR A 190 -10.98 -18.50 -21.39
N GLU A 191 -9.74 -18.22 -20.99
CA GLU A 191 -8.67 -17.79 -21.88
C GLU A 191 -7.65 -18.91 -22.11
N PRO A 192 -7.21 -19.11 -23.37
CA PRO A 192 -6.15 -20.08 -23.67
C PRO A 192 -4.80 -19.57 -23.14
N VAL A 193 -4.03 -20.47 -22.55
CA VAL A 193 -2.66 -20.16 -22.10
C VAL A 193 -1.71 -20.16 -23.32
N SER A 194 -0.67 -19.34 -23.31
CA SER A 194 0.23 -18.97 -24.42
C SER A 194 0.78 -20.10 -25.30
N ASN A 195 0.53 -21.38 -25.00
CA ASN A 195 0.96 -22.54 -25.78
C ASN A 195 -0.21 -23.37 -26.34
N ASP A 196 -1.44 -22.87 -26.38
CA ASP A 196 -2.66 -23.59 -26.83
C ASP A 196 -2.84 -24.99 -26.20
N SER A 197 -2.18 -25.26 -25.08
CA SER A 197 -2.18 -26.56 -24.44
C SER A 197 -3.15 -26.69 -23.26
N ALA A 198 -3.60 -25.57 -22.72
CA ALA A 198 -4.53 -25.51 -21.60
C ALA A 198 -5.30 -24.17 -21.58
N LYS A 199 -6.45 -24.15 -20.89
CA LYS A 199 -7.25 -22.94 -20.65
C LYS A 199 -7.33 -22.66 -19.16
N ILE A 200 -7.48 -21.39 -18.81
CA ILE A 200 -7.73 -20.95 -17.43
C ILE A 200 -8.95 -20.05 -17.39
N MET A 201 -9.63 -20.04 -16.26
CA MET A 201 -10.74 -19.11 -16.04
C MET A 201 -10.18 -17.77 -15.57
N THR A 202 -10.43 -16.70 -16.34
CA THR A 202 -9.97 -15.34 -16.06
C THR A 202 -11.18 -14.39 -15.89
N CYS A 203 -10.90 -13.17 -15.46
CA CYS A 203 -11.92 -12.13 -15.33
C CYS A 203 -11.81 -11.17 -16.50
N ASP A 204 -12.82 -11.12 -17.37
CA ASP A 204 -12.95 -10.07 -18.37
C ASP A 204 -13.72 -8.88 -17.76
N TYR A 205 -13.13 -7.69 -17.86
CA TYR A 205 -13.69 -6.43 -17.37
C TYR A 205 -14.14 -5.50 -18.52
N GLY A 206 -14.18 -6.02 -19.73
CA GLY A 206 -14.57 -5.28 -20.94
C GLY A 206 -13.56 -4.21 -21.37
N SER A 207 -13.83 -3.56 -22.50
CA SER A 207 -12.93 -2.56 -23.12
C SER A 207 -12.71 -1.30 -22.28
N SER A 208 -13.63 -0.97 -21.38
CA SER A 208 -13.53 0.20 -20.48
C SER A 208 -12.51 0.03 -19.33
N VAL A 209 -11.98 -1.18 -19.11
CA VAL A 209 -11.05 -1.51 -18.04
C VAL A 209 -9.85 -0.56 -17.99
N TRP A 210 -9.24 -0.23 -19.12
CA TRP A 210 -8.04 0.59 -19.21
C TRP A 210 -8.23 2.01 -18.67
N VAL A 211 -9.43 2.58 -18.88
CA VAL A 211 -9.76 3.92 -18.38
C VAL A 211 -9.86 3.91 -16.85
N PHE A 212 -10.61 2.96 -16.30
CA PHE A 212 -10.79 2.88 -14.84
C PHE A 212 -9.53 2.45 -14.11
N LEU A 213 -8.76 1.50 -14.65
CA LEU A 213 -7.43 1.15 -14.13
C LEU A 213 -6.51 2.35 -14.15
N GLY A 214 -6.45 3.11 -15.25
CA GLY A 214 -5.66 4.32 -15.36
C GLY A 214 -6.03 5.36 -14.30
N LEU A 215 -7.32 5.57 -14.02
CA LEU A 215 -7.78 6.48 -12.98
C LEU A 215 -7.43 5.98 -11.56
N LEU A 216 -7.61 4.70 -11.29
CA LEU A 216 -7.29 4.09 -9.98
C LEU A 216 -5.78 4.06 -9.73
N PHE A 217 -4.98 3.70 -10.73
CA PHE A 217 -3.50 3.75 -10.63
C PHE A 217 -3.00 5.19 -10.55
N GLY A 218 -3.62 6.13 -11.26
CA GLY A 218 -3.33 7.55 -11.16
C GLY A 218 -3.57 8.09 -9.75
N LEU A 219 -4.72 7.77 -9.15
CA LEU A 219 -5.05 8.14 -7.77
C LEU A 219 -4.04 7.52 -6.78
N SER A 220 -3.78 6.22 -6.92
CA SER A 220 -2.84 5.49 -6.06
C SER A 220 -1.40 6.01 -6.19
N GLY A 221 -0.97 6.30 -7.42
CA GLY A 221 0.33 6.90 -7.72
C GLY A 221 0.49 8.29 -7.14
N LEU A 222 -0.54 9.13 -7.24
CA LEU A 222 -0.55 10.47 -6.64
C LEU A 222 -0.43 10.40 -5.11
N MET A 223 -1.17 9.48 -4.47
CA MET A 223 -1.06 9.22 -3.03
C MET A 223 0.35 8.74 -2.65
N ALA A 224 0.93 7.83 -3.42
CA ALA A 224 2.29 7.33 -3.21
C ALA A 224 3.34 8.44 -3.34
N LEU A 225 3.26 9.27 -4.36
CA LEU A 225 4.14 10.42 -4.56
C LEU A 225 4.01 11.42 -3.41
N ALA A 226 2.79 11.75 -3.00
CA ALA A 226 2.54 12.63 -1.86
C ALA A 226 3.15 12.06 -0.58
N ALA A 227 2.95 10.78 -0.30
CA ALA A 227 3.51 10.11 0.88
C ALA A 227 5.04 10.07 0.86
N CYS A 228 5.67 9.77 -0.28
CA CYS A 228 7.12 9.80 -0.45
C CYS A 228 7.68 11.21 -0.23
N PHE A 229 7.05 12.23 -0.81
CA PHE A 229 7.45 13.62 -0.64
C PHE A 229 7.37 14.07 0.83
N LEU A 230 6.25 13.79 1.51
CA LEU A 230 6.09 14.11 2.92
C LEU A 230 7.09 13.34 3.80
N SER A 231 7.29 12.06 3.53
CA SER A 231 8.26 11.22 4.26
C SER A 231 9.68 11.75 4.08
N PHE A 232 10.04 12.21 2.88
CA PHE A 232 11.35 12.84 2.63
C PHE A 232 11.53 14.14 3.40
N LYS A 233 10.50 15.02 3.43
CA LYS A 233 10.55 16.27 4.20
C LYS A 233 10.64 16.02 5.72
N THR A 234 9.96 15.03 6.22
CA THR A 234 9.91 14.73 7.67
C THR A 234 11.12 13.96 8.18
N ARG A 235 11.96 13.38 7.29
CA ARG A 235 13.12 12.57 7.69
C ARG A 235 14.13 13.27 8.59
N LYS A 236 14.34 14.60 8.42
CA LYS A 236 15.27 15.38 9.26
C LYS A 236 14.73 15.62 10.68
N VAL A 237 13.42 15.62 10.82
CA VAL A 237 12.72 15.75 12.10
C VAL A 237 12.65 14.40 12.82
N ALA A 238 12.80 13.33 12.07
CA ALA A 238 12.75 11.95 12.54
C ALA A 238 13.79 11.62 13.62
N LEU A 239 14.86 12.37 13.74
CA LEU A 239 15.85 12.22 14.82
C LEU A 239 15.24 12.47 16.23
N LEU A 240 14.14 13.24 16.30
CA LEU A 240 13.44 13.53 17.55
C LEU A 240 12.27 12.58 17.81
N PHE A 241 11.72 11.95 16.74
CA PHE A 241 10.58 11.02 16.82
C PHE A 241 10.86 9.79 15.96
N ASN A 242 11.31 8.72 16.59
CA ASN A 242 11.63 7.44 15.93
C ASN A 242 10.43 6.88 15.09
N GLU A 243 9.19 7.30 15.40
CA GLU A 243 7.97 6.90 14.70
C GLU A 243 7.92 7.37 13.25
N SER A 244 8.38 8.60 12.96
CA SER A 244 8.37 9.15 11.59
C SER A 244 9.28 8.38 10.63
N VAL A 245 10.40 7.86 11.15
CA VAL A 245 11.32 6.99 10.38
C VAL A 245 10.64 5.68 10.02
N GLN A 246 9.94 5.06 10.98
CA GLN A 246 9.24 3.80 10.78
C GLN A 246 8.17 3.91 9.70
N ILE A 247 7.38 5.00 9.73
CA ILE A 247 6.34 5.28 8.74
C ILE A 247 6.99 5.53 7.36
N ALA A 248 8.10 6.29 7.30
CA ALA A 248 8.81 6.54 6.07
C ALA A 248 9.33 5.24 5.44
N PHE A 249 9.91 4.34 6.23
CA PHE A 249 10.31 3.02 5.75
C PHE A 249 9.13 2.20 5.24
N ALA A 250 8.00 2.17 5.96
CA ALA A 250 6.81 1.46 5.51
C ALA A 250 6.31 1.99 4.15
N VAL A 251 6.26 3.32 3.97
CA VAL A 251 5.87 3.94 2.71
C VAL A 251 6.82 3.55 1.58
N TYR A 252 8.14 3.66 1.79
CA TYR A 252 9.13 3.32 0.76
C TYR A 252 9.07 1.86 0.35
N VAL A 253 8.95 0.95 1.31
CA VAL A 253 8.85 -0.50 1.03
C VAL A 253 7.62 -0.81 0.18
N VAL A 254 6.44 -0.29 0.53
CA VAL A 254 5.19 -0.51 -0.23
C VAL A 254 5.32 0.05 -1.65
N VAL A 255 5.89 1.26 -1.79
CA VAL A 255 6.07 1.89 -3.11
C VAL A 255 7.07 1.11 -3.97
N VAL A 256 8.20 0.68 -3.41
CA VAL A 256 9.21 -0.11 -4.15
C VAL A 256 8.63 -1.43 -4.62
N ILE A 257 7.95 -2.17 -3.74
CA ILE A 257 7.31 -3.43 -4.11
C ILE A 257 6.24 -3.18 -5.19
N GLY A 258 5.42 -2.15 -5.06
CA GLY A 258 4.40 -1.81 -6.05
C GLY A 258 4.99 -1.45 -7.42
N VAL A 259 6.04 -0.63 -7.45
CA VAL A 259 6.73 -0.23 -8.71
C VAL A 259 7.36 -1.43 -9.42
N ILE A 260 7.79 -2.45 -8.69
CA ILE A 260 8.35 -3.68 -9.26
C ILE A 260 7.22 -4.64 -9.67
N CYS A 261 6.29 -4.94 -8.77
CA CYS A 261 5.29 -5.98 -9.00
C CYS A 261 4.23 -5.59 -10.04
N ILE A 262 3.76 -4.33 -10.06
CA ILE A 262 2.68 -3.92 -10.97
C ILE A 262 3.07 -4.09 -12.43
N PRO A 263 4.21 -3.58 -12.93
CA PRO A 263 4.61 -3.82 -14.32
C PRO A 263 4.88 -5.30 -14.63
N LEU A 264 5.42 -6.05 -13.65
CA LEU A 264 5.70 -7.47 -13.84
C LEU A 264 4.41 -8.29 -14.03
N VAL A 265 3.32 -7.93 -13.35
CA VAL A 265 2.01 -8.59 -13.54
C VAL A 265 1.55 -8.46 -14.99
N PHE A 266 1.69 -7.28 -15.61
CA PHE A 266 1.32 -7.06 -17.00
C PHE A 266 2.24 -7.79 -18.00
N VAL A 267 3.54 -7.92 -17.68
CA VAL A 267 4.49 -8.65 -18.54
C VAL A 267 4.29 -10.16 -18.46
N LEU A 268 3.79 -10.65 -17.32
CA LEU A 268 3.62 -12.08 -17.05
C LEU A 268 2.17 -12.54 -17.19
N GLU A 269 1.30 -11.76 -17.85
CA GLU A 269 -0.12 -12.13 -18.03
C GLU A 269 -0.30 -13.49 -18.74
N ASP A 270 0.59 -13.81 -19.71
CA ASP A 270 0.61 -15.10 -20.40
C ASP A 270 1.00 -16.29 -19.51
N PHE A 271 1.54 -16.04 -18.29
CA PHE A 271 2.01 -17.07 -17.37
C PHE A 271 1.21 -17.02 -16.05
N PRO A 272 0.05 -17.68 -15.98
CA PRO A 272 -0.87 -17.56 -14.85
C PRO A 272 -0.27 -17.99 -13.51
N GLU A 273 0.65 -18.98 -13.51
CA GLU A 273 1.37 -19.41 -12.31
C GLU A 273 2.29 -18.33 -11.77
N ALA A 274 3.03 -17.67 -12.67
CA ALA A 274 3.94 -16.59 -12.31
C ALA A 274 3.18 -15.35 -11.83
N THR A 275 2.06 -15.02 -12.47
CA THR A 275 1.18 -13.91 -12.08
C THR A 275 0.54 -14.18 -10.73
N LEU A 276 0.07 -15.41 -10.46
CA LEU A 276 -0.46 -15.81 -9.16
C LEU A 276 0.61 -15.73 -8.07
N LEU A 277 1.81 -16.26 -8.34
CA LEU A 277 2.96 -16.20 -7.43
C LEU A 277 3.31 -14.74 -7.09
N LEU A 278 3.46 -13.91 -8.11
CA LEU A 278 3.87 -12.51 -7.97
C LEU A 278 2.83 -11.70 -7.17
N THR A 279 1.54 -11.89 -7.47
CA THR A 279 0.45 -11.19 -6.79
C THR A 279 0.33 -11.61 -5.33
N ALA A 280 0.38 -12.92 -5.06
CA ALA A 280 0.27 -13.46 -3.71
C ALA A 280 1.49 -13.08 -2.85
N VAL A 281 2.70 -13.35 -3.33
CA VAL A 281 3.94 -13.07 -2.59
C VAL A 281 4.20 -11.58 -2.49
N GLY A 282 4.06 -10.82 -3.58
CA GLY A 282 4.25 -9.38 -3.60
C GLY A 282 3.26 -8.65 -2.70
N GLY A 283 1.97 -9.02 -2.76
CA GLY A 283 0.93 -8.48 -1.88
C GLY A 283 1.18 -8.79 -0.41
N CYS A 284 1.44 -10.05 -0.07
CA CYS A 284 1.77 -10.46 1.29
C CYS A 284 3.03 -9.75 1.81
N ALA A 285 4.09 -9.67 1.00
CA ALA A 285 5.33 -9.01 1.38
C ALA A 285 5.12 -7.52 1.65
N ALA A 286 4.41 -6.81 0.77
CA ALA A 286 4.14 -5.38 0.93
C ALA A 286 3.39 -5.09 2.24
N ILE A 287 2.31 -5.84 2.51
CA ILE A 287 1.49 -5.66 3.70
C ILE A 287 2.27 -6.05 4.96
N THR A 288 2.90 -7.22 4.98
CA THR A 288 3.63 -7.74 6.15
C THR A 288 4.79 -6.81 6.51
N MET A 289 5.58 -6.38 5.53
CA MET A 289 6.71 -5.48 5.77
C MET A 289 6.24 -4.12 6.27
N ALA A 290 5.15 -3.56 5.72
CA ALA A 290 4.58 -2.31 6.22
C ALA A 290 4.14 -2.44 7.68
N LEU A 291 3.46 -3.52 8.04
CA LEU A 291 3.03 -3.78 9.42
C LEU A 291 4.22 -4.00 10.36
N ILE A 292 5.24 -4.77 9.96
CA ILE A 292 6.45 -4.99 10.75
C ILE A 292 7.20 -3.66 10.97
N CYS A 293 7.33 -2.82 9.95
CA CYS A 293 8.00 -1.52 10.09
C CYS A 293 7.30 -0.60 11.10
N ILE A 294 5.95 -0.65 11.17
CA ILE A 294 5.17 0.24 12.03
C ILE A 294 5.00 -0.33 13.45
N PHE A 295 4.69 -1.61 13.57
CA PHE A 295 4.36 -2.24 14.85
C PHE A 295 5.57 -2.90 15.52
N GLY A 296 6.50 -3.48 14.75
CA GLY A 296 7.66 -4.19 15.26
C GLY A 296 8.50 -3.40 16.26
N PRO A 297 8.97 -2.18 15.91
CA PRO A 297 9.75 -1.38 16.83
C PRO A 297 8.99 -0.99 18.11
N LYS A 298 7.67 -0.74 18.01
CA LYS A 298 6.83 -0.39 19.17
C LYS A 298 6.78 -1.54 20.19
N PHE A 299 6.55 -2.77 19.70
CA PHE A 299 6.52 -3.95 20.57
C PHE A 299 7.90 -4.31 21.08
N TYR A 300 8.96 -4.14 20.29
CA TYR A 300 10.33 -4.30 20.75
C TYR A 300 10.64 -3.41 21.95
N PHE A 301 10.25 -2.12 21.90
CA PHE A 301 10.44 -1.21 23.04
C PHE A 301 9.58 -1.59 24.25
N ILE A 302 8.32 -2.01 24.04
CA ILE A 302 7.43 -2.44 25.12
C ILE A 302 8.01 -3.68 25.83
N PHE A 303 8.44 -4.71 25.10
CA PHE A 303 8.97 -5.94 25.67
C PHE A 303 10.39 -5.78 26.24
N SER A 304 11.18 -4.82 25.72
CA SER A 304 12.50 -4.50 26.27
C SER A 304 12.47 -3.73 27.58
N GLY A 305 11.27 -3.41 28.10
CA GLY A 305 11.10 -2.70 29.37
C GLY A 305 11.66 -1.26 29.39
N ARG A 306 12.03 -0.72 28.22
CA ARG A 306 12.46 0.67 28.11
C ARG A 306 11.25 1.57 28.15
N THR A 307 11.07 2.26 29.28
CA THR A 307 10.10 3.34 29.38
C THR A 307 10.55 4.47 28.46
N TYR A 308 9.68 4.90 27.56
CA TYR A 308 9.93 6.11 26.77
C TYR A 308 9.87 7.30 27.72
N ASP A 309 11.04 7.83 28.11
CA ASP A 309 11.14 9.02 28.92
C ASP A 309 11.30 10.23 27.99
N PRO A 310 10.32 11.19 27.98
CA PRO A 310 10.44 12.41 27.19
C PRO A 310 11.69 13.23 27.54
N SER A 311 12.30 13.00 28.72
CA SER A 311 13.51 13.69 29.18
C SER A 311 14.78 13.21 28.44
N ASP A 312 14.79 12.00 27.86
CA ASP A 312 15.92 11.52 27.05
C ASP A 312 16.10 12.36 25.77
N VAL A 313 15.04 12.99 25.26
CA VAL A 313 15.08 13.90 24.12
C VAL A 313 15.75 15.24 24.48
N THR A 314 15.62 15.67 25.76
CA THR A 314 16.28 16.88 26.26
C THR A 314 17.73 16.63 26.66
N GLY A 315 18.08 15.40 27.01
CA GLY A 315 19.46 14.98 27.33
C GLY A 315 20.43 15.14 26.16
N PHE A 316 20.01 14.82 24.92
CA PHE A 316 20.83 15.05 23.72
C PHE A 316 21.08 16.54 23.42
N ARG A 317 20.16 17.42 23.78
CA ARG A 317 20.35 18.87 23.66
C ARG A 317 21.35 19.40 24.68
N ASN A 318 21.39 18.83 25.88
CA ASN A 318 22.35 19.20 26.95
C ASN A 318 23.75 18.64 26.68
N GLN A 319 23.93 17.49 26.05
CA GLN A 319 25.25 16.97 25.70
C GLN A 319 25.96 17.83 24.65
N ASN A 320 25.22 18.36 23.64
CA ASN A 320 25.82 19.27 22.66
C ASN A 320 26.19 20.63 23.30
N SER A 321 25.41 21.11 24.27
CA SER A 321 25.74 22.37 24.99
C SER A 321 26.94 22.19 25.95
N THR A 322 27.22 20.97 26.41
CA THR A 322 28.39 20.67 27.27
C THR A 322 29.65 20.54 26.43
N ILE A 323 29.56 20.03 25.20
CA ILE A 323 30.68 19.95 24.24
C ILE A 323 31.07 21.36 23.77
N ASP A 324 30.12 22.26 23.50
CA ASP A 324 30.43 23.64 23.14
C ASP A 324 31.02 24.46 24.29
N ARG A 325 30.65 24.18 25.54
CA ARG A 325 31.30 24.78 26.72
C ARG A 325 32.68 24.22 26.99
N GLY A 326 32.96 22.96 26.66
CA GLY A 326 34.29 22.35 26.77
C GLY A 326 35.31 22.92 25.78
N TYR A 327 34.86 23.38 24.60
CA TYR A 327 35.76 23.93 23.60
C TYR A 327 36.05 25.42 23.76
N SER A 328 35.25 26.17 24.54
CA SER A 328 35.45 27.60 24.82
C SER A 328 36.29 27.84 26.08
N GLY A 329 36.62 26.81 26.86
CA GLY A 329 37.37 26.92 28.14
C GLY A 329 38.88 26.71 28.08
N SER A 330 39.45 26.44 26.89
CA SER A 330 40.88 26.04 26.75
C SER A 330 41.77 27.08 26.07
N LYS A 331 41.41 28.34 26.05
CA LYS A 331 42.33 29.44 25.65
C LYS A 331 42.23 30.54 26.68
N THR A 332 43.11 30.52 27.66
CA THR A 332 43.87 31.62 28.28
C THR A 332 44.33 31.22 29.67
N ARG A 333 45.54 30.68 29.73
CA ARG A 333 46.35 30.71 30.97
C ARG A 333 47.81 30.87 30.59
N THR A 334 48.22 32.10 30.39
CA THR A 334 49.64 32.50 30.49
C THR A 334 49.72 33.78 31.33
N GLY A 335 50.32 33.63 32.48
CA GLY A 335 51.23 34.46 33.18
C GLY A 335 50.86 35.87 33.54
N SER A 336 50.76 36.14 34.86
CA SER A 336 51.56 37.21 35.45
C SER A 336 51.45 37.20 36.97
N THR A 337 52.56 37.18 37.60
CA THR A 337 52.90 37.25 39.04
C THR A 337 52.59 38.65 39.62
N ALA A 338 52.48 38.64 40.95
CA ALA A 338 52.92 39.62 41.94
C ALA A 338 51.86 40.48 42.68
N SER A 339 51.88 40.24 43.97
CA SER A 339 52.05 41.13 45.14
C SER A 339 50.83 41.85 45.73
N ASP A 340 50.61 41.48 46.92
CA ASP A 340 50.64 42.25 48.18
C ASP A 340 49.44 43.07 48.67
N SER A 341 49.20 42.80 49.96
CA SER A 341 48.86 43.70 51.10
C SER A 341 47.35 44.00 51.37
N SER A 342 46.93 43.41 52.46
CA SER A 342 46.55 44.03 53.76
C SER A 342 45.29 44.89 53.82
N SER A 343 44.55 44.54 54.86
CA SER A 343 43.82 45.31 55.87
C SER A 343 42.28 45.24 55.83
N ARG A 344 41.77 44.58 56.81
CA ARG A 344 41.09 45.02 58.05
C ARG A 344 39.85 45.88 57.94
N SER A 345 38.81 45.37 58.65
CA SER A 345 37.92 46.05 59.54
C SER A 345 36.45 45.97 59.10
N SER A 346 35.61 45.19 59.83
CA SER A 346 34.85 45.53 60.99
C SER A 346 33.50 46.26 60.73
N GLY A 347 32.45 45.69 61.29
CA GLY A 347 31.20 46.35 61.66
C GLY A 347 30.03 45.98 60.72
N GLY A 348 28.95 45.37 61.12
CA GLY A 348 28.20 45.58 62.34
C GLY A 348 26.79 46.09 61.97
N GLY A 349 25.75 45.42 62.44
CA GLY A 349 24.44 46.04 62.62
C GLY A 349 23.33 45.54 61.63
N THR A 350 22.50 44.60 62.04
CA THR A 350 21.21 44.66 62.76
C THR A 350 20.00 45.31 62.03
N THR A 351 18.91 44.55 62.10
CA THR A 351 17.48 44.93 62.16
C THR A 351 16.76 45.19 60.85
N SER A 352 15.78 44.35 60.48
CA SER A 352 14.40 44.09 60.88
C SER A 352 13.36 44.97 60.15
N HIS A 353 12.26 44.27 59.78
CA HIS A 353 10.92 44.74 59.44
C HIS A 353 10.70 45.45 58.07
N VAL A 354 9.78 45.09 57.23
CA VAL A 354 8.34 44.70 57.25
C VAL A 354 8.08 43.75 56.10
#